data_8283cba69e0d9255c55649766a9aa77d
#
_entry.id   8283cba69e0d9255c55649766a9aa77d
#
_cell.length_a   1.000
_cell.length_b   1.000
_cell.length_c   1.000
_cell.angle_alpha   90.00
_cell.angle_beta   90.00
_cell.angle_gamma   90.00
#
_symmetry.space_group_name_H-M   'P 1'
#
loop_
_entity.id
_entity.type
_entity.pdbx_description
1 polymer ?
#
loop_
_entity_poly.entity_id
_entity_poly.type
_entity_poly.pdbx_seq_one_letter_code
_entity_poly.pdbx_strand_id
1 'polypeptide(L)'
;MKILKTNYTKRLLLIIFLLIGFSLQAQVKKVFTPRYSASITGDVKMVGNNMLSRTSTGSYNGEQDNHDFVDNVYVDIDSDASTFNSSSANLTNPYPNDSCLQIEKVLLYWAAADKGIDVAGIETENQPNWNYNNVKLMLPGQTTYTTINADEVIYRGKNQNPHINNDPYVCVKDITNSVKNLGNPFGKYQVANVEAKTGFLVSHENTNTGTSGGWQVIMVYKSDKLKARNITLFDGYANVTSSQNNFD
;
A
#
# COMPACT_ATOMS: atom_id res chain seq x y z
N MET A 1 12.42 27.20 53.84
CA MET A 1 12.65 25.84 53.28
C MET A 1 11.48 25.26 52.50
N LYS A 2 10.24 25.75 52.60
CA LYS A 2 9.04 25.27 51.84
C LYS A 2 8.97 25.76 50.38
N ILE A 3 9.46 26.95 50.05
CA ILE A 3 9.33 27.56 48.73
C ILE A 3 10.24 26.90 47.66
N LEU A 4 11.43 26.40 48.07
CA LEU A 4 12.33 25.74 47.14
C LEU A 4 11.81 24.36 46.66
N LYS A 5 11.11 23.59 47.51
CA LYS A 5 10.52 22.30 47.14
C LYS A 5 9.43 22.39 46.08
N THR A 6 8.62 23.46 46.11
CA THR A 6 7.49 23.66 45.17
C THR A 6 8.00 23.97 43.76
N ASN A 7 9.14 24.62 43.59
CA ASN A 7 9.71 24.94 42.29
C ASN A 7 10.39 23.73 41.64
N TYR A 8 10.99 22.82 42.43
CA TYR A 8 11.55 21.59 41.90
C TYR A 8 10.48 20.63 41.38
N THR A 9 9.39 20.47 42.12
CA THR A 9 8.26 19.61 41.70
C THR A 9 7.61 20.14 40.44
N LYS A 10 7.41 21.44 40.28
CA LYS A 10 6.88 22.05 39.06
C LYS A 10 7.82 21.88 37.85
N ARG A 11 9.12 22.02 38.05
CA ARG A 11 10.13 21.77 36.99
C ARG A 11 10.21 20.30 36.61
N LEU A 12 10.12 19.40 37.57
CA LEU A 12 10.12 17.95 37.31
C LEU A 12 8.88 17.52 36.55
N LEU A 13 7.69 18.05 36.92
CA LEU A 13 6.42 17.82 36.20
C LEU A 13 6.48 18.38 34.74
N LEU A 14 7.09 19.55 34.55
CA LEU A 14 7.26 20.14 33.22
C LEU A 14 8.18 19.27 32.33
N ILE A 15 9.27 18.74 32.90
CA ILE A 15 10.20 17.84 32.20
C ILE A 15 9.52 16.50 31.85
N ILE A 16 8.72 15.96 32.75
CA ILE A 16 7.96 14.72 32.51
C ILE A 16 6.90 14.95 31.41
N PHE A 17 6.23 16.11 31.42
CA PHE A 17 5.25 16.49 30.37
C PHE A 17 5.92 16.69 28.99
N LEU A 18 7.11 17.29 28.97
CA LEU A 18 7.93 17.41 27.75
C LEU A 18 8.40 16.03 27.23
N LEU A 19 8.81 15.12 28.11
CA LEU A 19 9.25 13.77 27.74
C LEU A 19 8.08 12.90 27.22
N ILE A 20 6.87 13.06 27.76
CA ILE A 20 5.66 12.37 27.29
C ILE A 20 5.24 12.89 25.91
N GLY A 21 5.43 14.19 25.62
CA GLY A 21 5.11 14.79 24.31
C GLY A 21 5.96 14.27 23.15
N PHE A 22 7.18 13.74 23.42
CA PHE A 22 8.05 13.18 22.38
C PHE A 22 7.76 11.72 22.02
N SER A 23 6.99 10.99 22.83
CA SER A 23 6.68 9.57 22.56
C SER A 23 5.48 9.35 21.61
N LEU A 24 4.74 10.39 21.21
CA LEU A 24 3.55 10.28 20.40
C LEU A 24 3.78 10.32 18.87
N GLN A 25 5.01 10.52 18.40
CA GLN A 25 5.33 10.61 16.97
C GLN A 25 5.84 9.29 16.33
N ALA A 26 5.79 8.17 17.04
CA ALA A 26 6.46 6.94 16.60
C ALA A 26 5.75 6.17 15.47
N GLN A 27 4.55 6.54 15.05
CA GLN A 27 3.75 5.74 14.10
C GLN A 27 3.88 6.18 12.64
N VAL A 28 4.01 7.48 12.36
CA VAL A 28 4.21 7.95 11.00
C VAL A 28 5.67 7.73 10.62
N LYS A 29 5.92 6.83 9.68
CA LYS A 29 7.27 6.47 9.22
C LYS A 29 7.67 7.26 7.97
N LYS A 30 6.71 7.60 7.13
CA LYS A 30 6.83 8.53 6.02
C LYS A 30 5.65 9.49 6.11
N VAL A 31 5.93 10.78 6.26
CA VAL A 31 4.90 11.82 6.36
C VAL A 31 4.00 11.78 5.13
N PHE A 32 2.69 11.86 5.35
CA PHE A 32 1.72 11.93 4.28
C PHE A 32 1.81 13.28 3.59
N THR A 33 2.12 13.26 2.30
CA THR A 33 2.24 14.45 1.48
C THR A 33 1.32 14.37 0.26
N PRO A 34 0.81 15.51 -0.25
CA PRO A 34 -0.02 15.50 -1.45
C PRO A 34 0.76 14.95 -2.66
N ARG A 35 0.30 13.84 -3.22
CA ARG A 35 0.76 13.29 -4.50
C ARG A 35 0.12 13.99 -5.69
N TYR A 36 -1.13 14.36 -5.51
CA TYR A 36 -1.94 15.06 -6.50
C TYR A 36 -2.95 15.96 -5.78
N SER A 37 -3.18 17.17 -6.29
CA SER A 37 -4.21 18.07 -5.78
C SER A 37 -4.77 18.91 -6.93
N ALA A 38 -6.10 18.95 -7.05
CA ALA A 38 -6.79 19.77 -8.04
C ALA A 38 -8.20 20.12 -7.60
N SER A 39 -8.67 21.31 -8.06
CA SER A 39 -10.08 21.71 -8.02
C SER A 39 -10.68 21.48 -9.40
N ILE A 40 -11.53 20.49 -9.53
CA ILE A 40 -12.10 20.04 -10.81
C ILE A 40 -13.58 19.71 -10.69
N THR A 41 -14.29 19.74 -11.80
CA THR A 41 -15.59 19.08 -11.94
C THR A 41 -15.33 17.60 -12.23
N GLY A 42 -15.25 16.78 -11.20
CA GLY A 42 -14.78 15.41 -11.35
C GLY A 42 -14.96 14.54 -10.11
N ASP A 43 -14.36 13.36 -10.15
CA ASP A 43 -14.40 12.41 -9.06
C ASP A 43 -13.20 11.45 -9.10
N VAL A 44 -13.13 10.54 -8.12
CA VAL A 44 -12.09 9.52 -7.98
C VAL A 44 -12.73 8.13 -8.00
N LYS A 45 -12.10 7.21 -8.69
CA LYS A 45 -12.43 5.79 -8.60
C LYS A 45 -11.18 4.98 -8.34
N MET A 46 -11.34 3.92 -7.56
CA MET A 46 -10.26 3.02 -7.18
C MET A 46 -10.63 1.58 -7.50
N VAL A 47 -9.62 0.79 -7.84
CA VAL A 47 -9.71 -0.65 -8.00
C VAL A 47 -8.38 -1.27 -7.60
N GLY A 48 -8.42 -2.46 -7.05
CA GLY A 48 -7.22 -3.17 -6.65
C GLY A 48 -7.52 -4.60 -6.27
N ASN A 49 -6.47 -5.36 -6.01
CA ASN A 49 -6.61 -6.73 -5.55
C ASN A 49 -5.38 -7.15 -4.75
N ASN A 50 -5.53 -8.22 -3.97
CA ASN A 50 -4.43 -8.87 -3.27
C ASN A 50 -3.67 -9.84 -4.20
N MET A 51 -2.42 -10.13 -3.82
CA MET A 51 -1.53 -11.07 -4.50
C MET A 51 -1.31 -12.34 -3.69
N LEU A 52 -1.88 -12.42 -2.50
CA LEU A 52 -1.79 -13.54 -1.58
C LEU A 52 -3.19 -14.02 -1.20
N SER A 53 -3.35 -15.33 -1.11
CA SER A 53 -4.60 -15.98 -0.72
C SER A 53 -4.31 -17.35 -0.10
N ARG A 54 -5.36 -18.06 0.31
CA ARG A 54 -5.31 -19.46 0.72
C ARG A 54 -5.16 -20.42 -0.46
N THR A 55 -5.47 -19.97 -1.65
CA THR A 55 -5.39 -20.72 -2.89
C THR A 55 -4.76 -19.90 -4.00
N SER A 56 -4.10 -20.55 -4.95
CA SER A 56 -3.50 -19.85 -6.09
C SER A 56 -4.51 -19.40 -7.15
N THR A 57 -5.75 -19.87 -7.09
CA THR A 57 -6.74 -19.68 -8.17
C THR A 57 -7.68 -18.50 -7.96
N GLY A 58 -7.61 -17.83 -6.82
CA GLY A 58 -8.52 -16.72 -6.52
C GLY A 58 -8.02 -15.83 -5.40
N SER A 59 -8.51 -14.61 -5.43
CA SER A 59 -8.21 -13.61 -4.41
C SER A 59 -8.73 -14.03 -3.04
N TYR A 60 -8.10 -13.50 -1.99
CA TYR A 60 -8.58 -13.65 -0.63
C TYR A 60 -9.98 -13.05 -0.48
N ASN A 61 -10.91 -13.82 0.06
CA ASN A 61 -12.32 -13.44 0.17
C ASN A 61 -12.70 -12.82 1.52
N GLY A 62 -11.75 -12.77 2.47
CA GLY A 62 -11.98 -12.19 3.79
C GLY A 62 -12.69 -13.12 4.81
N GLU A 63 -13.01 -14.37 4.43
CA GLU A 63 -13.73 -15.30 5.31
C GLU A 63 -12.84 -15.98 6.36
N GLN A 64 -11.53 -15.87 6.23
CA GLN A 64 -10.57 -16.50 7.14
C GLN A 64 -9.61 -15.46 7.69
N ASP A 65 -9.22 -15.64 8.94
CA ASP A 65 -8.21 -14.79 9.57
C ASP A 65 -6.88 -14.85 8.82
N ASN A 66 -6.24 -13.71 8.68
CA ASN A 66 -4.89 -13.58 8.15
C ASN A 66 -3.94 -13.26 9.31
N HIS A 67 -3.55 -14.27 10.05
CA HIS A 67 -2.62 -14.14 11.17
C HIS A 67 -1.29 -14.87 10.85
N ASP A 68 -0.33 -14.81 11.76
CA ASP A 68 1.02 -15.33 11.60
C ASP A 68 1.15 -16.84 11.33
N PHE A 69 0.16 -17.64 11.76
CA PHE A 69 0.15 -19.11 11.53
C PHE A 69 -0.59 -19.54 10.27
N VAL A 70 -0.92 -18.60 9.41
CA VAL A 70 -1.70 -18.91 8.22
C VAL A 70 -0.82 -18.92 6.98
N ASP A 71 -0.76 -20.09 6.33
CA ASP A 71 -0.06 -20.25 5.06
C ASP A 71 -0.78 -19.52 3.92
N ASN A 72 -0.16 -18.47 3.43
CA ASN A 72 -0.57 -17.79 2.22
C ASN A 72 0.27 -18.23 1.03
N VAL A 73 -0.38 -18.39 -0.10
CA VAL A 73 0.26 -18.66 -1.39
C VAL A 73 0.02 -17.52 -2.35
N TYR A 74 0.85 -17.41 -3.38
CA TYR A 74 0.59 -16.48 -4.46
C TYR A 74 -0.71 -16.82 -5.20
N VAL A 75 -1.51 -15.79 -5.45
CA VAL A 75 -2.56 -15.83 -6.47
C VAL A 75 -1.88 -15.75 -7.83
N ASP A 76 -2.25 -16.64 -8.73
CA ASP A 76 -1.79 -16.65 -10.12
C ASP A 76 -2.95 -17.04 -11.03
N ILE A 77 -3.51 -16.06 -11.74
CA ILE A 77 -4.76 -16.22 -12.49
C ILE A 77 -4.55 -16.45 -13.99
N ASP A 78 -3.33 -16.37 -14.51
CA ASP A 78 -3.09 -16.37 -15.95
C ASP A 78 -2.18 -17.49 -16.46
N SER A 79 -1.48 -18.18 -15.59
CA SER A 79 -0.53 -19.25 -15.96
C SER A 79 0.57 -18.78 -16.94
N ASP A 80 0.91 -17.49 -16.96
CA ASP A 80 2.01 -16.97 -17.78
C ASP A 80 3.35 -17.34 -17.12
N ALA A 81 4.15 -18.14 -17.80
CA ALA A 81 5.44 -18.60 -17.28
C ALA A 81 6.44 -17.47 -16.95
N SER A 82 6.16 -16.24 -17.39
CA SER A 82 6.98 -15.06 -17.09
C SER A 82 6.54 -14.32 -15.82
N THR A 83 5.47 -14.79 -15.15
CA THR A 83 4.97 -14.26 -13.89
C THR A 83 5.02 -15.34 -12.80
N PHE A 84 5.22 -14.92 -11.55
CA PHE A 84 5.16 -15.84 -10.40
C PHE A 84 3.90 -15.61 -9.55
N ASN A 85 3.20 -14.52 -9.79
CA ASN A 85 1.88 -14.24 -9.27
C ASN A 85 1.16 -13.25 -10.20
N SER A 86 -0.17 -13.29 -10.18
CA SER A 86 -0.99 -12.35 -10.92
C SER A 86 -2.39 -12.23 -10.31
N SER A 87 -2.95 -11.03 -10.32
CA SER A 87 -4.35 -10.79 -9.96
C SER A 87 -4.94 -9.65 -10.77
N SER A 88 -6.26 -9.61 -10.87
CA SER A 88 -6.95 -8.59 -11.67
C SER A 88 -8.15 -8.01 -10.95
N ALA A 89 -8.53 -6.80 -11.35
CA ALA A 89 -9.75 -6.14 -10.91
C ALA A 89 -10.34 -5.31 -12.04
N ASN A 90 -11.67 -5.19 -12.05
CA ASN A 90 -12.39 -4.51 -13.12
C ASN A 90 -12.79 -3.09 -12.71
N LEU A 91 -12.18 -2.09 -13.34
CA LEU A 91 -12.54 -0.68 -13.17
C LEU A 91 -13.71 -0.34 -14.08
N THR A 92 -14.92 -0.32 -13.54
CA THR A 92 -16.11 -0.01 -14.30
C THR A 92 -16.25 1.50 -14.56
N ASN A 93 -16.65 1.88 -15.78
CA ASN A 93 -16.98 3.28 -16.08
C ASN A 93 -18.19 3.71 -15.23
N PRO A 94 -18.06 4.72 -14.36
CA PRO A 94 -19.18 5.19 -13.54
C PRO A 94 -20.21 6.00 -14.33
N TYR A 95 -19.84 6.50 -15.52
CA TYR A 95 -20.67 7.34 -16.39
C TYR A 95 -20.55 6.91 -17.85
N PRO A 96 -21.06 5.70 -18.22
CA PRO A 96 -20.84 5.11 -19.54
C PRO A 96 -21.45 5.94 -20.68
N ASN A 97 -22.44 6.77 -20.39
CA ASN A 97 -23.11 7.65 -21.36
C ASN A 97 -22.53 9.07 -21.40
N ASP A 98 -21.44 9.34 -20.68
CA ASP A 98 -20.79 10.63 -20.69
C ASP A 98 -19.60 10.65 -21.65
N SER A 99 -19.84 11.17 -22.86
CA SER A 99 -18.80 11.34 -23.89
C SER A 99 -17.75 12.42 -23.56
N CYS A 100 -18.00 13.25 -22.53
CA CYS A 100 -17.10 14.31 -22.08
C CYS A 100 -16.19 13.86 -20.94
N LEU A 101 -16.31 12.61 -20.50
CA LEU A 101 -15.47 12.07 -19.42
C LEU A 101 -14.01 12.00 -19.86
N GLN A 102 -13.15 12.65 -19.11
CA GLN A 102 -11.71 12.73 -19.37
C GLN A 102 -10.94 12.19 -18.16
N ILE A 103 -9.88 11.43 -18.45
CA ILE A 103 -8.95 10.98 -17.41
C ILE A 103 -8.01 12.14 -17.07
N GLU A 104 -7.90 12.44 -15.77
CA GLU A 104 -7.03 13.51 -15.27
C GLU A 104 -5.71 12.95 -14.73
N LYS A 105 -5.80 11.97 -13.82
CA LYS A 105 -4.64 11.34 -13.18
C LYS A 105 -4.90 9.87 -12.93
N VAL A 106 -3.89 9.02 -13.17
CA VAL A 106 -3.96 7.59 -12.81
C VAL A 106 -2.65 7.18 -12.14
N LEU A 107 -2.77 6.63 -10.94
CA LEU A 107 -1.66 6.15 -10.14
C LEU A 107 -1.81 4.66 -9.89
N LEU A 108 -0.76 3.90 -10.10
CA LEU A 108 -0.63 2.52 -9.69
C LEU A 108 0.23 2.47 -8.43
N TYR A 109 -0.32 1.88 -7.38
CA TYR A 109 0.40 1.55 -6.15
C TYR A 109 0.53 0.04 -6.02
N TRP A 110 1.64 -0.41 -5.47
CA TRP A 110 1.80 -1.79 -5.01
C TRP A 110 2.59 -1.81 -3.71
N ALA A 111 2.26 -2.77 -2.87
CA ALA A 111 2.81 -2.89 -1.54
C ALA A 111 2.79 -4.33 -1.08
N ALA A 112 3.74 -4.71 -0.26
CA ALA A 112 3.73 -6.00 0.41
C ALA A 112 4.65 -6.02 1.64
N ALA A 113 4.46 -7.04 2.48
CA ALA A 113 5.50 -7.52 3.39
C ALA A 113 6.38 -8.51 2.62
N ASP A 114 7.70 -8.35 2.64
CA ASP A 114 8.59 -9.19 1.84
C ASP A 114 9.45 -10.16 2.65
N LYS A 115 9.51 -10.03 3.95
CA LYS A 115 10.17 -11.01 4.82
C LYS A 115 9.58 -11.06 6.22
N GLY A 116 9.91 -12.11 6.93
CA GLY A 116 9.65 -12.27 8.35
C GLY A 116 10.95 -12.52 9.11
N ILE A 117 10.85 -12.68 10.41
CA ILE A 117 11.93 -13.12 11.29
C ILE A 117 11.51 -14.48 11.86
N ASP A 118 12.40 -15.46 11.88
CA ASP A 118 12.11 -16.78 12.44
C ASP A 118 12.11 -16.79 13.99
N VAL A 119 11.81 -17.94 14.59
CA VAL A 119 11.79 -18.13 16.05
C VAL A 119 13.14 -17.88 16.72
N ALA A 120 14.23 -17.91 15.97
CA ALA A 120 15.58 -17.61 16.47
C ALA A 120 15.93 -16.12 16.30
N GLY A 121 15.02 -15.30 15.77
CA GLY A 121 15.26 -13.90 15.47
C GLY A 121 16.07 -13.68 14.19
N ILE A 122 16.20 -14.69 13.35
CA ILE A 122 16.92 -14.60 12.07
C ILE A 122 15.96 -14.14 10.98
N GLU A 123 16.36 -13.09 10.26
CA GLU A 123 15.60 -12.59 9.12
C GLU A 123 15.53 -13.63 7.99
N THR A 124 14.31 -13.87 7.51
CA THR A 124 14.06 -14.77 6.39
C THR A 124 13.56 -13.98 5.20
N GLU A 125 14.26 -14.08 4.08
CA GLU A 125 13.78 -13.56 2.80
C GLU A 125 13.32 -14.71 1.92
N ASN A 126 12.18 -14.55 1.24
CA ASN A 126 11.68 -15.58 0.35
C ASN A 126 12.61 -15.78 -0.85
N GLN A 127 13.14 -14.68 -1.36
CA GLN A 127 14.04 -14.68 -2.51
C GLN A 127 15.07 -13.55 -2.39
N PRO A 128 16.36 -13.86 -2.37
CA PRO A 128 17.41 -12.87 -2.12
C PRO A 128 17.55 -11.82 -3.23
N ASN A 129 17.07 -12.11 -4.44
CA ASN A 129 17.21 -11.25 -5.62
C ASN A 129 15.92 -10.52 -6.01
N TRP A 130 15.02 -10.32 -5.07
CA TRP A 130 13.78 -9.60 -5.35
C TRP A 130 14.01 -8.19 -5.81
N ASN A 131 13.22 -7.80 -6.79
CA ASN A 131 13.17 -6.43 -7.30
C ASN A 131 11.78 -5.82 -7.08
N TYR A 132 11.50 -5.40 -5.85
CA TYR A 132 10.22 -4.78 -5.46
C TYR A 132 9.93 -3.46 -6.21
N ASN A 133 10.94 -2.88 -6.90
CA ASN A 133 10.78 -1.63 -7.66
C ASN A 133 10.02 -1.80 -8.97
N ASN A 134 9.74 -3.01 -9.42
CA ASN A 134 8.99 -3.23 -10.64
C ASN A 134 7.90 -4.28 -10.47
N VAL A 135 6.90 -4.13 -11.31
CA VAL A 135 5.81 -5.08 -11.47
C VAL A 135 5.49 -5.22 -12.95
N LYS A 136 4.70 -6.19 -13.31
CA LYS A 136 4.11 -6.33 -14.64
C LYS A 136 2.68 -5.81 -14.63
N LEU A 137 2.34 -4.99 -15.60
CA LEU A 137 1.00 -4.39 -15.74
C LEU A 137 0.42 -4.75 -17.12
N MET A 138 -0.82 -5.19 -17.12
CA MET A 138 -1.66 -5.35 -18.31
C MET A 138 -2.88 -4.44 -18.17
N LEU A 139 -2.99 -3.46 -19.07
CA LEU A 139 -4.05 -2.47 -19.10
C LEU A 139 -5.32 -2.99 -19.80
N PRO A 140 -6.48 -2.35 -19.62
CA PRO A 140 -7.70 -2.73 -20.31
C PRO A 140 -7.52 -2.88 -21.83
N GLY A 141 -7.99 -4.01 -22.36
CA GLY A 141 -7.88 -4.36 -23.78
C GLY A 141 -6.54 -4.90 -24.24
N GLN A 142 -5.53 -4.93 -23.37
CA GLN A 142 -4.24 -5.54 -23.67
C GLN A 142 -4.25 -7.06 -23.40
N THR A 143 -3.37 -7.78 -24.08
CA THR A 143 -3.19 -9.24 -23.93
C THR A 143 -1.78 -9.61 -23.46
N THR A 144 -0.90 -8.65 -23.31
CA THR A 144 0.50 -8.82 -22.88
C THR A 144 0.85 -7.85 -21.77
N TYR A 145 1.76 -8.28 -20.92
CA TYR A 145 2.29 -7.45 -19.85
C TYR A 145 3.35 -6.46 -20.35
N THR A 146 3.38 -5.31 -19.70
CA THR A 146 4.49 -4.36 -19.77
C THR A 146 5.15 -4.27 -18.40
N THR A 147 6.47 -4.33 -18.33
CA THR A 147 7.19 -4.11 -17.07
C THR A 147 7.14 -2.62 -16.71
N ILE A 148 6.71 -2.36 -15.48
CA ILE A 148 6.54 -1.03 -14.91
C ILE A 148 7.53 -0.85 -13.77
N ASN A 149 8.37 0.17 -13.85
CA ASN A 149 9.25 0.56 -12.76
C ASN A 149 8.58 1.64 -11.92
N ALA A 150 8.73 1.58 -10.59
CA ALA A 150 8.26 2.62 -9.70
C ALA A 150 8.90 3.98 -10.04
N ASP A 151 8.12 5.05 -9.94
CA ASP A 151 8.64 6.41 -9.94
C ASP A 151 9.23 6.75 -8.57
N GLU A 152 8.64 6.17 -7.51
CA GLU A 152 9.11 6.34 -6.13
C GLU A 152 8.81 5.10 -5.30
N VAL A 153 9.78 4.73 -4.46
CA VAL A 153 9.58 3.86 -3.31
C VAL A 153 9.20 4.77 -2.14
N ILE A 154 7.92 4.85 -1.84
CA ILE A 154 7.37 5.73 -0.80
C ILE A 154 7.93 5.31 0.56
N TYR A 155 7.97 4.00 0.81
CA TYR A 155 8.47 3.42 2.05
C TYR A 155 9.15 2.07 1.81
N ARG A 156 10.20 1.82 2.60
CA ARG A 156 10.92 0.55 2.64
C ARG A 156 11.33 0.26 4.08
N GLY A 157 10.70 -0.72 4.72
CA GLY A 157 10.93 -1.08 6.11
C GLY A 157 12.36 -1.52 6.38
N LYS A 158 12.96 -2.25 5.44
CA LYS A 158 14.37 -2.71 5.49
C LYS A 158 15.38 -1.58 5.67
N ASN A 159 15.07 -0.39 5.20
CA ASN A 159 15.95 0.77 5.30
C ASN A 159 15.80 1.52 6.63
N GLN A 160 14.95 1.05 7.54
CA GLN A 160 14.74 1.67 8.84
C GLN A 160 15.65 1.04 9.90
N ASN A 161 15.97 1.81 10.95
CA ASN A 161 16.72 1.32 12.10
C ASN A 161 16.05 1.80 13.41
N PRO A 162 15.46 0.93 14.24
CA PRO A 162 15.21 -0.47 13.94
C PRO A 162 14.22 -0.60 12.77
N HIS A 163 14.40 -1.61 11.94
CA HIS A 163 13.45 -1.86 10.86
C HIS A 163 12.15 -2.47 11.42
N ILE A 164 11.07 -2.32 10.66
CA ILE A 164 9.78 -2.89 11.04
C ILE A 164 9.78 -4.37 10.66
N ASN A 165 9.25 -5.19 11.56
CA ASN A 165 8.98 -6.59 11.30
C ASN A 165 8.16 -6.73 10.00
N ASN A 166 8.40 -7.79 9.25
CA ASN A 166 7.80 -8.06 7.93
C ASN A 166 8.32 -7.17 6.80
N ASP A 167 9.19 -6.24 7.10
CA ASP A 167 9.90 -5.40 6.15
C ASP A 167 9.03 -4.86 5.00
N PRO A 168 7.94 -4.15 5.32
CA PRO A 168 6.97 -3.71 4.33
C PRO A 168 7.58 -2.69 3.37
N TYR A 169 7.06 -2.69 2.14
CA TYR A 169 7.37 -1.67 1.16
C TYR A 169 6.11 -1.14 0.49
N VAL A 170 6.19 0.09 -0.02
CA VAL A 170 5.14 0.73 -0.82
C VAL A 170 5.78 1.46 -1.97
N CYS A 171 5.32 1.19 -3.18
CA CYS A 171 5.77 1.80 -4.41
C CYS A 171 4.63 2.49 -5.14
N VAL A 172 4.96 3.49 -5.95
CA VAL A 172 4.00 4.20 -6.79
C VAL A 172 4.56 4.43 -8.19
N LYS A 173 3.66 4.36 -9.19
CA LYS A 173 3.89 4.72 -10.59
C LYS A 173 2.77 5.58 -11.12
N ASP A 174 3.12 6.70 -11.76
CA ASP A 174 2.19 7.45 -12.59
C ASP A 174 2.01 6.75 -13.94
N ILE A 175 0.81 6.23 -14.18
CA ILE A 175 0.44 5.55 -15.42
C ILE A 175 -0.56 6.37 -16.25
N THR A 176 -0.71 7.67 -15.95
CA THR A 176 -1.70 8.56 -16.56
C THR A 176 -1.60 8.54 -18.08
N ASN A 177 -0.41 8.72 -18.63
CA ASN A 177 -0.22 8.76 -20.09
C ASN A 177 -0.53 7.41 -20.75
N SER A 178 -0.12 6.31 -20.13
CA SER A 178 -0.42 4.97 -20.64
C SER A 178 -1.92 4.72 -20.72
N VAL A 179 -2.67 5.16 -19.70
CA VAL A 179 -4.12 4.99 -19.63
C VAL A 179 -4.86 5.95 -20.56
N LYS A 180 -4.42 7.20 -20.68
CA LYS A 180 -5.00 8.19 -21.62
C LYS A 180 -4.88 7.76 -23.09
N ASN A 181 -3.85 6.99 -23.42
CA ASN A 181 -3.63 6.48 -24.78
C ASN A 181 -4.48 5.24 -25.12
N LEU A 182 -5.26 4.72 -24.19
CA LEU A 182 -6.19 3.62 -24.44
C LEU A 182 -7.47 4.14 -25.14
N GLY A 183 -8.02 3.35 -26.05
CA GLY A 183 -9.34 3.63 -26.63
C GLY A 183 -10.46 3.56 -25.58
N ASN A 184 -10.29 2.70 -24.56
CA ASN A 184 -11.17 2.62 -23.40
C ASN A 184 -10.31 2.42 -22.12
N PRO A 185 -10.27 3.40 -21.21
CA PRO A 185 -9.51 3.30 -19.96
C PRO A 185 -10.18 2.43 -18.88
N PHE A 186 -11.43 2.04 -19.09
CA PHE A 186 -12.20 1.21 -18.17
C PHE A 186 -12.15 -0.26 -18.59
N GLY A 187 -12.21 -1.15 -17.62
CA GLY A 187 -12.11 -2.58 -17.84
C GLY A 187 -11.15 -3.27 -16.89
N LYS A 188 -10.65 -4.42 -17.31
CA LYS A 188 -9.78 -5.25 -16.49
C LYS A 188 -8.35 -4.68 -16.44
N TYR A 189 -7.90 -4.28 -15.28
CA TYR A 189 -6.51 -4.06 -14.92
C TYR A 189 -5.96 -5.35 -14.31
N GLN A 190 -4.77 -5.76 -14.70
CA GLN A 190 -4.12 -6.95 -14.17
C GLN A 190 -2.68 -6.62 -13.83
N VAL A 191 -2.26 -7.01 -12.64
CA VAL A 191 -0.89 -6.78 -12.13
C VAL A 191 -0.29 -8.12 -11.77
N ALA A 192 1.00 -8.27 -12.03
CA ALA A 192 1.77 -9.47 -11.73
C ALA A 192 3.16 -9.10 -11.19
N ASN A 193 3.83 -10.08 -10.59
CA ASN A 193 5.17 -9.97 -10.04
C ASN A 193 5.29 -8.93 -8.91
N VAL A 194 4.27 -8.84 -8.05
CA VAL A 194 4.39 -8.13 -6.77
C VAL A 194 5.07 -9.05 -5.78
N GLU A 195 6.28 -8.72 -5.37
CA GLU A 195 7.05 -9.52 -4.43
C GLU A 195 6.46 -9.44 -3.03
N ALA A 196 6.08 -10.57 -2.47
CA ALA A 196 5.46 -10.70 -1.17
C ALA A 196 5.90 -11.98 -0.46
N LYS A 197 6.02 -11.93 0.85
CA LYS A 197 6.27 -13.09 1.68
C LYS A 197 5.10 -14.06 1.57
N THR A 198 5.35 -15.28 1.10
CA THR A 198 4.41 -16.42 1.15
C THR A 198 4.58 -17.23 2.43
N GLY A 199 3.70 -18.21 2.64
CA GLY A 199 3.70 -18.99 3.85
C GLY A 199 3.08 -18.21 5.02
N PHE A 200 3.60 -18.40 6.20
CA PHE A 200 3.21 -17.67 7.40
C PHE A 200 4.37 -16.82 7.94
N LEU A 201 4.03 -15.80 8.70
CA LEU A 201 5.00 -15.04 9.47
C LEU A 201 5.15 -15.66 10.84
N VAL A 202 6.38 -15.79 11.30
CA VAL A 202 6.64 -16.13 12.69
C VAL A 202 6.31 -14.92 13.55
N SER A 203 5.52 -15.16 14.61
CA SER A 203 5.08 -14.10 15.51
C SER A 203 6.27 -13.39 16.15
N HIS A 204 6.20 -12.07 16.15
CA HIS A 204 7.06 -11.20 16.94
C HIS A 204 6.31 -10.70 18.15
N GLU A 205 6.83 -10.95 19.34
CA GLU A 205 6.33 -10.39 20.59
C GLU A 205 4.81 -10.57 20.80
N ASN A 206 4.27 -11.72 20.44
CA ASN A 206 2.84 -12.06 20.52
C ASN A 206 1.92 -11.19 19.62
N THR A 207 2.43 -10.60 18.57
CA THR A 207 1.61 -9.93 17.57
C THR A 207 1.29 -10.89 16.43
N ASN A 208 0.02 -11.18 16.25
CA ASN A 208 -0.48 -12.01 15.16
C ASN A 208 -0.57 -11.17 13.88
N THR A 209 0.46 -11.22 13.05
CA THR A 209 0.50 -10.53 11.76
C THR A 209 0.66 -11.53 10.64
N GLY A 210 -0.33 -11.62 9.77
CA GLY A 210 -0.25 -12.41 8.54
C GLY A 210 0.59 -11.73 7.45
N THR A 211 0.89 -12.48 6.41
CA THR A 211 1.52 -11.92 5.21
C THR A 211 0.52 -11.09 4.41
N SER A 212 0.99 -10.07 3.72
CA SER A 212 0.16 -9.21 2.89
C SER A 212 0.90 -8.77 1.63
N GLY A 213 0.16 -8.58 0.57
CA GLY A 213 0.66 -8.06 -0.69
C GLY A 213 -0.49 -7.77 -1.63
N GLY A 214 -0.40 -6.67 -2.36
CA GLY A 214 -1.44 -6.26 -3.28
C GLY A 214 -1.09 -5.01 -4.07
N TRP A 215 -2.03 -4.59 -4.88
CA TRP A 215 -1.92 -3.42 -5.72
C TRP A 215 -3.24 -2.66 -5.80
N GLN A 216 -3.14 -1.37 -6.17
CA GLN A 216 -4.28 -0.49 -6.34
C GLN A 216 -4.04 0.48 -7.49
N VAL A 217 -5.06 0.68 -8.31
CA VAL A 217 -5.14 1.78 -9.28
C VAL A 217 -6.09 2.83 -8.75
N ILE A 218 -5.64 4.07 -8.68
CA ILE A 218 -6.45 5.24 -8.35
C ILE A 218 -6.57 6.09 -9.61
N MET A 219 -7.81 6.35 -10.03
CA MET A 219 -8.12 7.14 -11.22
C MET A 219 -8.92 8.38 -10.84
N VAL A 220 -8.37 9.55 -11.12
CA VAL A 220 -9.08 10.83 -11.09
C VAL A 220 -9.58 11.13 -12.50
N TYR A 221 -10.85 11.48 -12.62
CA TYR A 221 -11.49 11.81 -13.90
C TYR A 221 -12.34 13.06 -13.75
N LYS A 222 -12.58 13.75 -14.85
CA LYS A 222 -13.37 14.99 -14.91
C LYS A 222 -14.38 14.96 -16.05
N SER A 223 -15.44 15.75 -15.88
CA SER A 223 -16.46 16.07 -16.88
C SER A 223 -17.24 17.29 -16.42
N ASP A 224 -17.67 18.11 -17.35
CA ASP A 224 -18.51 19.28 -17.07
C ASP A 224 -19.88 18.92 -16.47
N LYS A 225 -20.28 17.65 -16.57
CA LYS A 225 -21.52 17.13 -15.99
C LYS A 225 -21.41 16.74 -14.52
N LEU A 226 -20.20 16.72 -13.98
CA LEU A 226 -19.94 16.32 -12.60
C LEU A 226 -19.94 17.52 -11.64
N LYS A 227 -20.01 17.23 -10.36
CA LYS A 227 -19.90 18.27 -9.32
C LYS A 227 -18.47 18.78 -9.21
N ALA A 228 -18.33 20.07 -8.92
CA ALA A 228 -17.05 20.64 -8.54
C ALA A 228 -16.56 20.05 -7.19
N ARG A 229 -15.31 19.64 -7.14
CA ARG A 229 -14.65 19.07 -5.96
C ARG A 229 -13.21 19.52 -5.86
N ASN A 230 -12.73 19.62 -4.62
CA ASN A 230 -11.32 19.66 -4.32
C ASN A 230 -10.87 18.21 -4.05
N ILE A 231 -9.99 17.70 -4.89
CA ILE A 231 -9.49 16.33 -4.78
C ILE A 231 -8.01 16.42 -4.42
N THR A 232 -7.62 15.79 -3.32
CA THR A 232 -6.21 15.65 -2.93
C THR A 232 -5.95 14.18 -2.61
N LEU A 233 -4.96 13.61 -3.26
CA LEU A 233 -4.43 12.28 -2.98
C LEU A 233 -3.18 12.46 -2.14
N PHE A 234 -3.16 11.85 -0.97
CA PHE A 234 -2.00 11.83 -0.09
C PHE A 234 -1.38 10.45 -0.12
N ASP A 235 -0.07 10.39 -0.11
CA ASP A 235 0.65 9.16 0.19
C ASP A 235 1.73 9.36 1.25
N GLY A 236 2.01 8.29 1.95
CA GLY A 236 2.93 8.20 3.07
C GLY A 236 2.89 6.79 3.64
N TYR A 237 3.45 6.61 4.81
CA TYR A 237 3.41 5.33 5.50
C TYR A 237 3.31 5.50 7.00
N ALA A 238 2.38 4.77 7.60
CA ALA A 238 2.24 4.68 9.06
C ALA A 238 2.17 3.21 9.49
N ASN A 239 2.85 2.89 10.58
CA ASN A 239 2.76 1.60 11.22
C ASN A 239 1.69 1.67 12.32
N VAL A 240 0.60 0.94 12.15
CA VAL A 240 -0.52 0.91 13.10
C VAL A 240 -0.34 -0.25 14.06
N THR A 241 -0.30 0.02 15.35
CA THR A 241 -0.27 -1.00 16.40
C THR A 241 -1.60 -1.01 17.15
N SER A 242 -1.91 -2.12 17.83
CA SER A 242 -3.18 -2.31 18.54
C SER A 242 -3.47 -1.26 19.63
N SER A 243 -2.45 -0.55 20.09
CA SER A 243 -2.56 0.45 21.15
C SER A 243 -2.79 1.89 20.66
N GLN A 244 -2.75 2.14 19.37
CA GLN A 244 -2.85 3.50 18.81
C GLN A 244 -3.57 3.49 17.46
N ASN A 245 -4.81 3.97 17.45
CA ASN A 245 -5.71 3.93 16.28
C ASN A 245 -5.98 5.31 15.68
N ASN A 246 -5.41 6.40 16.23
CA ASN A 246 -5.66 7.75 15.76
C ASN A 246 -4.41 8.32 15.09
N PHE A 247 -4.60 8.90 13.92
CA PHE A 247 -3.61 9.67 13.17
C PHE A 247 -4.15 11.10 13.06
N ASP A 248 -3.62 12.00 13.84
CA ASP A 248 -3.89 13.43 13.75
C ASP A 248 -2.79 14.12 12.93
#